data_1c30935b6ed48cc733d33218187d8b70
#
_entry.id   1c30935b6ed48cc733d33218187d8b70
#
_cell.length_a   1.000
_cell.length_b   1.000
_cell.length_c   1.000
_cell.angle_alpha   90.00
_cell.angle_beta   90.00
_cell.angle_gamma   90.00
#
_symmetry.space_group_name_H-M   'P 1'
#
loop_
_entity.id
_entity.type
_entity.pdbx_description
1 polymer ?
#
loop_
_entity_poly.entity_id
_entity_poly.type
_entity_poly.pdbx_seq_one_letter_code
_entity_poly.pdbx_strand_id
1 'polypeptide(L)'
;MRNDIKTLYVDFDGTLVATIDAIVDLYNEDFQYYKKFHYVNWWTVDTWGFEECNCAPPGYIDLYFNQPRFFANLHFMPWAERAINELSEYYTIKIVSHGYSPNLKQKEEWIKKRF
;
A
#
# COMPACT_ATOMS: atom_id res chain seq x y z
N MET A 1 -12.51 2.39 -36.07
CA MET A 1 -11.84 1.61 -35.05
C MET A 1 -10.73 2.42 -34.39
N ARG A 2 -10.63 2.32 -33.09
CA ARG A 2 -9.60 3.03 -32.34
C ARG A 2 -8.35 2.17 -32.25
N ASN A 3 -7.27 2.68 -32.79
CA ASN A 3 -5.95 2.03 -32.66
C ASN A 3 -5.02 2.81 -31.74
N ASP A 4 -5.54 3.87 -31.16
CA ASP A 4 -4.77 4.84 -30.41
C ASP A 4 -5.17 4.86 -28.92
N ILE A 5 -5.54 3.69 -28.37
CA ILE A 5 -5.85 3.59 -26.95
C ILE A 5 -4.60 3.94 -26.16
N LYS A 6 -4.73 4.96 -25.34
CA LYS A 6 -3.62 5.42 -24.52
C LYS A 6 -3.43 4.55 -23.29
N THR A 7 -2.20 4.48 -22.84
CA THR A 7 -1.85 3.80 -21.60
C THR A 7 -1.91 4.79 -20.45
N LEU A 8 -2.58 4.39 -19.38
CA LEU A 8 -2.63 5.14 -18.14
C LEU A 8 -1.80 4.40 -17.10
N TYR A 9 -0.81 5.09 -16.53
CA TYR A 9 0.05 4.52 -15.49
C TYR A 9 -0.49 4.95 -14.14
N VAL A 10 -0.73 3.98 -13.26
CA VAL A 10 -1.30 4.23 -11.94
C VAL A 10 -0.31 3.75 -10.89
N ASP A 11 0.05 4.64 -9.97
CA ASP A 11 0.92 4.29 -8.85
C ASP A 11 0.18 3.36 -7.89
N PHE A 12 0.90 2.41 -7.32
CA PHE A 12 0.35 1.42 -6.41
C PHE A 12 0.23 1.99 -4.99
N ASP A 13 1.36 2.29 -4.35
CA ASP A 13 1.40 2.68 -2.94
C ASP A 13 0.83 4.08 -2.71
N GLY A 14 -0.15 4.18 -1.82
CA GLY A 14 -0.73 5.47 -1.46
C GLY A 14 -1.65 6.08 -2.51
N THR A 15 -1.77 5.47 -3.68
CA THR A 15 -2.67 5.92 -4.74
C THR A 15 -3.77 4.90 -4.99
N LEU A 16 -3.38 3.70 -5.38
CA LEU A 16 -4.33 2.60 -5.60
C LEU A 16 -4.72 1.94 -4.29
N VAL A 17 -3.76 1.75 -3.40
CA VAL A 17 -3.95 1.04 -2.13
C VAL A 17 -3.58 1.91 -0.93
N ALA A 18 -4.22 1.63 0.19
CA ALA A 18 -4.02 2.34 1.45
C ALA A 18 -2.81 1.80 2.19
N THR A 19 -1.62 2.10 1.68
CA THR A 19 -0.35 1.56 2.17
C THR A 19 -0.05 2.00 3.60
N ILE A 20 -0.18 3.29 3.90
CA ILE A 20 0.11 3.82 5.25
C ILE A 20 -0.84 3.22 6.27
N ASP A 21 -2.12 3.12 5.92
CA ASP A 21 -3.14 2.53 6.78
C ASP A 21 -2.77 1.10 7.17
N ALA A 22 -2.39 0.28 6.19
CA ALA A 22 -1.97 -1.10 6.43
C ALA A 22 -0.74 -1.19 7.32
N ILE A 23 0.24 -0.30 7.13
CA ILE A 23 1.47 -0.28 7.94
C ILE A 23 1.17 0.11 9.39
N VAL A 24 0.42 1.17 9.61
CA VAL A 24 0.14 1.62 10.99
C VAL A 24 -0.74 0.63 11.74
N ASP A 25 -1.62 -0.08 11.06
CA ASP A 25 -2.42 -1.14 11.67
C ASP A 25 -1.53 -2.25 12.22
N LEU A 26 -0.52 -2.67 11.46
CA LEU A 26 0.44 -3.67 11.93
C LEU A 26 1.26 -3.16 13.11
N TYR A 27 1.72 -1.91 13.04
CA TYR A 27 2.45 -1.30 14.14
C TYR A 27 1.60 -1.26 15.42
N ASN A 28 0.38 -0.79 15.32
CA ASN A 28 -0.51 -0.66 16.48
C ASN A 28 -0.79 -2.03 17.11
N GLU A 29 -0.97 -3.06 16.29
CA GLU A 29 -1.17 -4.41 16.77
C GLU A 29 0.06 -4.94 17.49
N ASP A 30 1.25 -4.77 16.90
CA ASP A 30 2.48 -5.38 17.40
C ASP A 30 3.05 -4.65 18.61
N PHE A 31 2.83 -3.35 18.74
CA PHE A 31 3.48 -2.54 19.79
C PHE A 31 2.53 -2.03 20.87
N GLN A 32 1.25 -2.37 20.81
CA GLN A 32 0.23 -1.83 21.71
C GLN A 32 0.52 -2.05 23.20
N TYR A 33 1.32 -3.03 23.56
CA TYR A 33 1.64 -3.34 24.94
C TYR A 33 2.95 -2.71 25.43
N TYR A 34 3.63 -1.95 24.59
CA TYR A 34 4.84 -1.24 25.00
C TYR A 34 4.48 -0.06 25.89
N LYS A 35 5.28 0.16 26.92
CA LYS A 35 4.98 1.18 27.94
C LYS A 35 4.80 2.58 27.38
N LYS A 36 5.57 2.94 26.35
CA LYS A 36 5.52 4.28 25.73
C LYS A 36 4.70 4.30 24.44
N PHE A 37 3.89 3.29 24.23
CA PHE A 37 3.09 3.20 23.02
C PHE A 37 2.00 4.29 22.96
N HIS A 38 1.86 4.89 21.78
CA HIS A 38 0.75 5.74 21.42
C HIS A 38 0.16 5.20 20.13
N TYR A 39 -1.15 5.09 20.06
CA TYR A 39 -1.83 4.65 18.86
C TYR A 39 -1.53 5.62 17.73
N VAL A 40 -1.18 5.11 16.55
CA VAL A 40 -0.87 5.93 15.38
C VAL A 40 -2.01 5.81 14.38
N ASN A 41 -2.54 6.97 13.97
CA ASN A 41 -3.54 7.03 12.92
C ASN A 41 -2.84 7.34 11.59
N TRP A 42 -3.33 6.75 10.50
CA TRP A 42 -2.69 6.93 9.20
C TRP A 42 -2.61 8.40 8.79
N TRP A 43 -3.58 9.21 9.18
CA TRP A 43 -3.63 10.64 8.80
C TRP A 43 -2.68 11.52 9.60
N THR A 44 -2.05 11.00 10.63
CA THR A 44 -1.04 11.74 11.39
C THR A 44 0.38 11.42 10.94
N VAL A 45 0.57 10.46 10.06
CA VAL A 45 1.90 10.09 9.56
C VAL A 45 2.30 11.10 8.49
N ASP A 46 3.34 11.89 8.77
CA ASP A 46 3.88 12.86 7.83
C ASP A 46 5.40 12.81 7.69
N THR A 47 6.01 11.73 8.19
CA THR A 47 7.44 11.48 8.00
C THR A 47 7.66 10.24 7.13
N TRP A 48 8.69 10.27 6.30
CA TRP A 48 9.02 9.14 5.42
C TRP A 48 9.50 7.91 6.19
N GLY A 49 10.11 8.12 7.35
CA GLY A 49 10.65 7.03 8.18
C GLY A 49 9.68 6.49 9.21
N PHE A 50 8.41 6.88 9.17
CA PHE A 50 7.41 6.48 10.17
C PHE A 50 7.87 6.80 11.59
N GLU A 51 8.41 7.98 11.82
CA GLU A 51 8.90 8.40 13.13
C GLU A 51 7.78 8.45 14.18
N GLU A 52 6.54 8.61 13.74
CA GLU A 52 5.36 8.54 14.59
C GLU A 52 5.21 7.18 15.27
N CYS A 53 5.74 6.13 14.65
CA CYS A 53 5.78 4.78 15.21
C CYS A 53 6.99 4.64 16.15
N ASN A 54 6.98 5.41 17.23
CA ASN A 54 8.15 5.65 18.07
C ASN A 54 8.65 4.43 18.85
N CYS A 55 7.81 3.42 19.07
CA CYS A 55 8.22 2.20 19.77
C CYS A 55 9.00 1.23 18.87
N ALA A 56 8.89 1.37 17.57
CA ALA A 56 9.60 0.50 16.64
C ALA A 56 11.07 0.92 16.53
N PRO A 57 12.03 -0.03 16.60
CA PRO A 57 13.43 0.29 16.36
C PRO A 57 13.64 0.85 14.93
N PRO A 58 14.72 1.61 14.71
CA PRO A 58 15.04 2.11 13.37
C PRO A 58 15.07 0.99 12.33
N GLY A 59 14.37 1.20 11.22
CA GLY A 59 14.30 0.22 10.13
C GLY A 59 13.29 -0.90 10.33
N TYR A 60 12.67 -1.01 11.50
CA TYR A 60 11.71 -2.08 11.77
C TYR A 60 10.47 -1.99 10.87
N ILE A 61 9.95 -0.79 10.67
CA ILE A 61 8.75 -0.58 9.87
C ILE A 61 8.97 -1.04 8.43
N ASP A 62 10.17 -0.89 7.89
CA ASP A 62 10.48 -1.33 6.54
C ASP A 62 10.27 -2.83 6.34
N LEU A 63 10.40 -3.61 7.40
CA LEU A 63 10.20 -5.05 7.34
C LEU A 63 8.74 -5.43 7.07
N TYR A 64 7.80 -4.58 7.46
CA TYR A 64 6.37 -4.85 7.23
C TYR A 64 6.04 -4.95 5.75
N PHE A 65 6.71 -4.19 4.90
CA PHE A 65 6.41 -4.13 3.47
C PHE A 65 6.57 -5.47 2.75
N ASN A 66 7.33 -6.39 3.33
CA ASN A 66 7.57 -7.71 2.72
C ASN A 66 6.82 -8.84 3.42
N GLN A 67 6.06 -8.54 4.46
CA GLN A 67 5.37 -9.58 5.22
C GLN A 67 4.03 -9.93 4.60
N PRO A 68 3.62 -11.21 4.60
CA PRO A 68 2.29 -11.60 4.16
C PRO A 68 1.16 -10.86 4.90
N ARG A 69 1.37 -10.53 6.18
CA ARG A 69 0.40 -9.77 6.99
C ARG A 69 0.10 -8.40 6.38
N PHE A 70 1.10 -7.74 5.82
CA PHE A 70 0.90 -6.46 5.14
C PHE A 70 -0.06 -6.62 3.97
N PHE A 71 0.19 -7.61 3.12
CA PHE A 71 -0.66 -7.85 1.95
C PHE A 71 -2.05 -8.36 2.30
N ALA A 72 -2.18 -9.13 3.38
CA ALA A 72 -3.48 -9.55 3.88
C ALA A 72 -4.31 -8.38 4.41
N ASN A 73 -3.64 -7.36 4.94
CA ASN A 73 -4.28 -6.18 5.51
C ASN A 73 -4.46 -5.03 4.51
N LEU A 74 -3.85 -5.16 3.34
CA LEU A 74 -3.88 -4.12 2.31
C LEU A 74 -5.24 -4.06 1.64
N HIS A 75 -5.74 -2.86 1.41
CA HIS A 75 -7.00 -2.65 0.73
C HIS A 75 -6.90 -1.46 -0.22
N PHE A 76 -7.85 -1.37 -1.13
CA PHE A 76 -7.90 -0.26 -2.07
C PHE A 76 -8.18 1.07 -1.34
N MET A 77 -7.64 2.14 -1.90
CA MET A 77 -8.12 3.47 -1.54
C MET A 77 -9.60 3.58 -1.90
N PRO A 78 -10.38 4.41 -1.18
CA PRO A 78 -11.79 4.60 -1.52
C PRO A 78 -11.96 4.91 -3.00
N TRP A 79 -12.90 4.23 -3.65
CA TRP A 79 -13.23 4.34 -5.08
C TRP A 79 -12.14 3.88 -6.06
N ALA A 80 -10.97 3.45 -5.60
CA ALA A 80 -9.87 3.09 -6.51
C ALA A 80 -10.24 1.92 -7.42
N GLU A 81 -10.82 0.86 -6.87
CA GLU A 81 -11.24 -0.30 -7.65
C GLU A 81 -12.25 0.08 -8.73
N ARG A 82 -13.26 0.85 -8.34
CA ARG A 82 -14.28 1.32 -9.25
C ARG A 82 -13.69 2.20 -10.34
N ALA A 83 -12.81 3.13 -9.97
CA ALA A 83 -12.17 4.01 -10.92
C ALA A 83 -11.34 3.24 -11.95
N ILE A 84 -10.57 2.23 -11.51
CA ILE A 84 -9.78 1.41 -12.41
C ILE A 84 -10.68 0.63 -13.37
N ASN A 85 -11.76 0.06 -12.88
CA ASN A 85 -12.70 -0.68 -13.72
C ASN A 85 -13.35 0.23 -14.78
N GLU A 86 -13.72 1.44 -14.41
CA GLU A 86 -14.31 2.40 -15.34
C GLU A 86 -13.29 2.89 -16.36
N LEU A 87 -12.08 3.23 -15.91
CA LEU A 87 -11.02 3.75 -16.78
C LEU A 87 -10.48 2.69 -17.74
N SER A 88 -10.52 1.41 -17.35
CA SER A 88 -10.05 0.33 -18.22
C SER A 88 -10.86 0.17 -19.50
N GLU A 89 -12.06 0.76 -19.57
CA GLU A 89 -12.85 0.79 -20.80
C GLU A 89 -12.27 1.74 -21.85
N TYR A 90 -11.49 2.73 -21.42
CA TYR A 90 -10.97 3.79 -22.27
C TYR A 90 -9.45 3.78 -22.37
N TYR A 91 -8.76 3.16 -21.42
CA TYR A 91 -7.30 3.16 -21.35
C TYR A 91 -6.78 1.76 -21.08
N THR A 92 -5.57 1.51 -21.54
CA THR A 92 -4.82 0.36 -21.06
C THR A 92 -4.22 0.75 -19.71
N ILE A 93 -4.57 0.06 -18.64
CA ILE A 93 -4.10 0.38 -17.31
C ILE A 93 -2.83 -0.40 -17.00
N LYS A 94 -1.78 0.32 -16.58
CA LYS A 94 -0.54 -0.28 -16.08
C LYS A 94 -0.28 0.24 -14.68
N ILE A 95 -0.06 -0.68 -13.76
CA ILE A 95 0.20 -0.33 -12.37
C ILE A 95 1.70 -0.34 -12.15
N VAL A 96 2.21 0.75 -11.58
CA VAL A 96 3.64 0.94 -11.35
C VAL A 96 3.92 0.99 -9.85
N SER A 97 5.07 0.46 -9.45
CA SER A 97 5.46 0.43 -8.05
C SER A 97 6.98 0.32 -7.92
N HIS A 98 7.46 0.65 -6.74
CA HIS A 98 8.86 0.50 -6.36
C HIS A 98 8.98 -0.54 -5.25
N GLY A 99 10.12 -1.19 -5.15
CA GLY A 99 10.41 -2.18 -4.14
C GLY A 99 11.43 -3.19 -4.65
N TYR A 100 11.89 -4.09 -3.77
CA TYR A 100 12.72 -5.18 -4.25
C TYR A 100 11.87 -6.33 -4.74
N SER A 101 12.55 -7.25 -5.43
CA SER A 101 11.93 -8.33 -6.17
C SER A 101 10.85 -9.11 -5.38
N PRO A 102 11.09 -9.55 -4.14
CA PRO A 102 10.03 -10.26 -3.39
C PRO A 102 8.81 -9.41 -3.11
N ASN A 103 8.99 -8.13 -2.81
CA ASN A 103 7.89 -7.20 -2.56
C ASN A 103 7.08 -6.95 -3.84
N LEU A 104 7.77 -6.71 -4.95
CA LEU A 104 7.11 -6.48 -6.24
C LEU A 104 6.31 -7.70 -6.69
N LYS A 105 6.84 -8.90 -6.46
CA LYS A 105 6.14 -10.13 -6.81
C LYS A 105 4.85 -10.30 -5.99
N GLN A 106 4.90 -10.00 -4.71
CA GLN A 106 3.71 -10.06 -3.85
C GLN A 106 2.66 -9.04 -4.26
N LYS A 107 3.08 -7.83 -4.65
CA LYS A 107 2.18 -6.80 -5.16
C LYS A 107 1.50 -7.26 -6.45
N GLU A 108 2.24 -7.87 -7.35
CA GLU A 108 1.70 -8.40 -8.59
C GLU A 108 0.64 -9.47 -8.32
N GLU A 109 0.92 -10.41 -7.42
CA GLU A 109 -0.02 -11.45 -7.04
C GLU A 109 -1.28 -10.87 -6.39
N TRP A 110 -1.11 -9.85 -5.54
CA TRP A 110 -2.22 -9.17 -4.89
C TRP A 110 -3.18 -8.56 -5.92
N ILE A 111 -2.62 -7.88 -6.92
CA ILE A 111 -3.39 -7.25 -7.99
C ILE A 111 -4.10 -8.28 -8.85
N LYS A 112 -3.42 -9.36 -9.22
CA LYS A 112 -3.99 -10.42 -10.07
C LYS A 112 -5.21 -11.08 -9.45
N LYS A 113 -5.25 -11.17 -8.13
CA LYS A 113 -6.40 -11.76 -7.43
C LYS A 113 -7.63 -10.86 -7.44
N ARG A 114 -7.47 -9.57 -7.71
CA ARG A 114 -8.54 -8.56 -7.60
C ARG A 114 -9.02 -8.04 -8.96
N PHE A 115 -8.25 -8.23 -9.99
CA PHE A 115 -8.63 -7.79 -11.34
C PHE A 115 -8.62 -8.91 -12.38
#